data_45f4d286cb7c36d5423f5da99365a053
#
_entry.id   45f4d286cb7c36d5423f5da99365a053
#
_cell.length_a   1.000
_cell.length_b   1.000
_cell.length_c   1.000
_cell.angle_alpha   90.00
_cell.angle_beta   90.00
_cell.angle_gamma   90.00
#
_symmetry.space_group_name_H-M   'P 1'
#
loop_
_entity.id
_entity.type
_entity.pdbx_description
1 polymer ?
#
loop_
_entity_poly.entity_id
_entity_poly.type
_entity_poly.pdbx_seq_one_letter_code
_entity_poly.pdbx_strand_id
1 'polypeptide(L)'
;KHFEQMPNSLLYNEYGPTENTVWATVATLNSDDSRISIGKPITGVQVYILNNHQQLQGIGMPGEICLGGLQVAQGYHNRESLNKEKFTELTIDGKSLGKIYRTGDLGRWLEDGRIEYLGRVDEQVKIRGYRIEPGEIENLILASGLVKEVAVIAGPDPEGGLRLIGYMVSQNKTDGNEIKNYLSNRLPEYMVPQFWIEMEALPLTPNGKINRKALPALDVTLGKQANYVAPRNETEQKLAEIWASILKLEKVGVFDNFFELGGHSLLALRLVSAINNSFNSELELMELVSHPTIDGISGKLSSNNGSSAS
;
A
#
# COMPACT_ATOMS: atom_id res chain seq x y z
N LYS A 1 -12.29 5.13 18.95
CA LYS A 1 -12.06 3.67 19.16
C LYS A 1 -10.91 3.37 20.13
N HIS A 2 -9.67 3.91 19.92
CA HIS A 2 -8.54 3.61 20.80
C HIS A 2 -8.81 3.98 22.27
N PHE A 3 -9.20 5.22 22.51
CA PHE A 3 -9.49 5.74 23.88
C PHE A 3 -10.76 5.14 24.49
N GLU A 4 -11.69 4.62 23.69
CA GLU A 4 -12.86 3.87 24.18
C GLU A 4 -12.45 2.49 24.72
N GLN A 5 -11.48 1.85 24.09
CA GLN A 5 -10.99 0.51 24.47
C GLN A 5 -9.91 0.57 25.53
N MET A 6 -9.09 1.63 25.54
CA MET A 6 -7.94 1.80 26.45
C MET A 6 -7.90 3.24 27.02
N PRO A 7 -8.85 3.63 27.90
CA PRO A 7 -9.01 5.02 28.32
C PRO A 7 -7.84 5.60 29.11
N ASN A 8 -7.02 4.74 29.72
CA ASN A 8 -5.85 5.15 30.51
C ASN A 8 -4.52 5.05 29.75
N SER A 9 -4.54 4.77 28.45
CA SER A 9 -3.33 4.67 27.63
C SER A 9 -2.97 6.02 27.01
N LEU A 10 -1.66 6.25 26.83
CA LEU A 10 -1.15 7.36 26.05
C LEU A 10 -0.94 6.87 24.60
N LEU A 11 -1.40 7.67 23.64
CA LEU A 11 -1.19 7.40 22.22
C LEU A 11 -0.24 8.47 21.66
N TYR A 12 0.86 8.03 21.08
CA TYR A 12 1.81 8.90 20.40
C TYR A 12 1.72 8.70 18.90
N ASN A 13 1.76 9.81 18.16
CA ASN A 13 1.94 9.82 16.72
C ASN A 13 3.36 10.27 16.40
N GLU A 14 4.16 9.37 15.87
CA GLU A 14 5.57 9.60 15.56
C GLU A 14 5.72 9.69 14.03
N TYR A 15 6.47 10.69 13.59
CA TYR A 15 6.79 10.89 12.18
C TYR A 15 8.31 11.00 12.02
N GLY A 16 8.85 10.30 11.00
CA GLY A 16 10.23 10.43 10.58
C GLY A 16 10.58 9.49 9.45
N PRO A 17 11.41 9.94 8.50
CA PRO A 17 12.01 9.10 7.47
C PRO A 17 13.29 8.44 8.02
N THR A 18 13.71 7.34 7.38
CA THR A 18 14.98 6.66 7.66
C THR A 18 16.18 7.59 7.54
N GLU A 19 16.12 8.54 6.59
CA GLU A 19 17.14 9.53 6.30
C GLU A 19 17.36 10.55 7.41
N ASN A 20 16.46 10.59 8.40
CA ASN A 20 16.60 11.37 9.66
C ASN A 20 16.56 10.46 10.89
N THR A 21 17.12 9.27 10.81
CA THR A 21 17.31 8.34 11.93
C THR A 21 16.03 8.06 12.72
N VAL A 22 15.13 7.29 12.13
CA VAL A 22 13.88 6.72 12.66
C VAL A 22 12.73 7.73 12.81
N TRP A 23 12.84 8.74 13.67
CA TRP A 23 11.76 9.69 13.92
C TRP A 23 12.28 11.12 14.12
N ALA A 24 11.48 12.07 13.69
CA ALA A 24 11.82 13.48 13.68
C ALA A 24 10.89 14.33 14.56
N THR A 25 9.61 13.94 14.61
CA THR A 25 8.60 14.67 15.40
C THR A 25 7.71 13.70 16.16
N VAL A 26 7.06 14.19 17.21
CA VAL A 26 6.12 13.42 18.03
C VAL A 26 4.95 14.29 18.48
N ALA A 27 3.75 13.72 18.43
CA ALA A 27 2.55 14.25 19.04
C ALA A 27 2.00 13.28 20.08
N THR A 28 1.60 13.77 21.24
CA THR A 28 0.65 13.05 22.09
C THR A 28 -0.75 13.32 21.56
N LEU A 29 -1.49 12.27 21.28
CA LEU A 29 -2.87 12.36 20.78
C LEU A 29 -3.86 12.25 21.95
N ASN A 30 -4.91 13.05 21.91
CA ASN A 30 -6.01 13.02 22.85
C ASN A 30 -7.33 12.72 22.13
N SER A 31 -8.33 12.26 22.89
CA SER A 31 -9.68 11.97 22.35
C SER A 31 -10.35 13.17 21.68
N ASP A 32 -9.99 14.36 22.11
CA ASP A 32 -10.61 15.64 21.71
C ASP A 32 -9.86 16.33 20.55
N ASP A 33 -8.75 15.74 20.09
CA ASP A 33 -8.01 16.29 18.97
C ASP A 33 -8.87 16.24 17.69
N SER A 34 -9.28 17.42 17.23
CA SER A 34 -10.04 17.60 15.98
C SER A 34 -9.21 17.35 14.73
N ARG A 35 -7.87 17.37 14.85
CA ARG A 35 -6.90 17.14 13.78
C ARG A 35 -5.74 16.31 14.29
N ILE A 36 -5.36 15.30 13.51
CA ILE A 36 -4.18 14.49 13.80
C ILE A 36 -2.96 15.24 13.26
N SER A 37 -2.09 15.70 14.19
CA SER A 37 -0.80 16.29 13.83
C SER A 37 0.31 15.26 13.96
N ILE A 38 1.45 15.52 13.29
CA ILE A 38 2.69 14.77 13.50
C ILE A 38 3.52 15.36 14.64
N GLY A 39 2.99 16.36 15.34
CA GLY A 39 3.56 16.92 16.56
C GLY A 39 4.65 17.96 16.35
N LYS A 40 5.58 17.98 17.30
CA LYS A 40 6.72 18.91 17.37
C LYS A 40 8.03 18.17 17.13
N PRO A 41 9.08 18.88 16.66
CA PRO A 41 10.41 18.31 16.54
C PRO A 41 10.92 17.76 17.88
N ILE A 42 11.57 16.60 17.81
CA ILE A 42 12.30 16.06 18.97
C ILE A 42 13.61 16.81 19.17
N THR A 43 14.24 16.63 20.34
CA THR A 43 15.51 17.27 20.66
C THR A 43 16.58 16.94 19.61
N GLY A 44 17.25 17.97 19.10
CA GLY A 44 18.32 17.83 18.09
C GLY A 44 17.86 17.80 16.65
N VAL A 45 16.55 17.74 16.39
CA VAL A 45 15.96 17.83 15.05
C VAL A 45 15.48 19.26 14.80
N GLN A 46 15.71 19.73 13.58
CA GLN A 46 15.17 20.97 13.06
C GLN A 46 14.20 20.66 11.95
N VAL A 47 13.05 21.30 11.95
CA VAL A 47 12.05 21.15 10.87
C VAL A 47 11.83 22.47 10.19
N TYR A 48 11.89 22.46 8.87
CA TYR A 48 11.62 23.59 8.00
C TYR A 48 10.48 23.24 7.08
N ILE A 49 9.53 24.14 6.90
CA ILE A 49 8.50 24.03 5.86
C ILE A 49 8.90 24.99 4.74
N LEU A 50 9.25 24.43 3.59
CA LEU A 50 9.81 25.20 2.47
C LEU A 50 8.89 25.17 1.25
N ASN A 51 8.83 26.30 0.53
CA ASN A 51 8.21 26.34 -0.80
C ASN A 51 9.16 25.79 -1.89
N ASN A 52 8.70 25.79 -3.15
CA ASN A 52 9.49 25.31 -4.30
C ASN A 52 10.75 26.14 -4.58
N HIS A 53 10.87 27.35 -3.99
CA HIS A 53 12.03 28.22 -4.10
C HIS A 53 12.95 28.13 -2.88
N GLN A 54 12.76 27.10 -2.02
CA GLN A 54 13.51 26.88 -0.79
C GLN A 54 13.39 28.03 0.25
N GLN A 55 12.26 28.74 0.23
CA GLN A 55 11.96 29.80 1.18
C GLN A 55 11.04 29.25 2.29
N LEU A 56 11.25 29.73 3.52
CA LEU A 56 10.41 29.36 4.66
C LEU A 56 8.95 29.76 4.44
N GLN A 57 8.07 28.85 4.78
CA GLN A 57 6.62 29.11 4.80
C GLN A 57 6.19 29.64 6.16
N GLY A 58 5.26 30.57 6.18
CA GLY A 58 4.61 31.07 7.38
C GLY A 58 3.68 30.02 8.00
N ILE A 59 3.25 30.29 9.24
CA ILE A 59 2.24 29.48 9.94
C ILE A 59 0.99 29.33 9.09
N GLY A 60 0.47 28.11 8.95
CA GLY A 60 -0.70 27.78 8.14
C GLY A 60 -0.42 27.59 6.66
N MET A 61 0.73 28.01 6.16
CA MET A 61 1.08 27.90 4.73
C MET A 61 1.70 26.52 4.43
N PRO A 62 1.20 25.79 3.40
CA PRO A 62 1.73 24.50 3.03
C PRO A 62 3.10 24.61 2.35
N GLY A 63 3.95 23.63 2.57
CA GLY A 63 5.25 23.47 1.92
C GLY A 63 5.83 22.09 2.15
N GLU A 64 7.01 21.82 1.58
CA GLU A 64 7.73 20.58 1.79
C GLU A 64 8.33 20.57 3.20
N ILE A 65 8.12 19.47 3.93
CA ILE A 65 8.78 19.23 5.22
C ILE A 65 10.25 18.89 4.93
N CYS A 66 11.15 19.70 5.44
CA CYS A 66 12.58 19.46 5.35
C CYS A 66 13.17 19.31 6.74
N LEU A 67 14.06 18.36 6.91
CA LEU A 67 14.61 17.97 8.20
C LEU A 67 16.10 18.33 8.28
N GLY A 68 16.50 18.99 9.33
CA GLY A 68 17.89 19.35 9.64
C GLY A 68 18.30 18.84 11.02
N GLY A 69 19.54 19.11 11.38
CA GLY A 69 20.09 18.76 12.68
C GLY A 69 20.98 17.52 12.65
N LEU A 70 21.32 17.01 13.84
CA LEU A 70 22.34 15.97 14.03
C LEU A 70 21.93 14.58 13.49
N GLN A 71 20.64 14.36 13.29
CA GLN A 71 20.10 13.06 12.87
C GLN A 71 20.06 12.87 11.35
N VAL A 72 20.32 13.92 10.58
CA VAL A 72 20.32 13.82 9.11
C VAL A 72 21.45 12.91 8.65
N ALA A 73 21.08 11.87 7.89
CA ALA A 73 22.01 10.90 7.33
C ALA A 73 23.03 11.57 6.39
N GLN A 74 24.14 10.89 6.12
CA GLN A 74 25.15 11.42 5.21
C GLN A 74 24.70 11.40 3.76
N GLY A 75 23.85 10.47 3.38
CA GLY A 75 23.31 10.29 2.05
C GLY A 75 23.12 8.81 1.71
N TYR A 76 22.71 8.57 0.48
CA TYR A 76 22.56 7.24 -0.10
C TYR A 76 23.90 6.77 -0.67
N HIS A 77 24.26 5.52 -0.39
CA HIS A 77 25.50 4.92 -0.90
C HIS A 77 25.49 4.83 -2.44
N ASN A 78 26.55 5.31 -3.08
CA ASN A 78 26.72 5.30 -4.54
C ASN A 78 25.57 5.95 -5.35
N ARG A 79 24.89 6.97 -4.81
CA ARG A 79 23.77 7.68 -5.43
C ARG A 79 23.99 9.19 -5.45
N GLU A 80 25.07 9.67 -6.07
CA GLU A 80 25.48 11.07 -6.01
C GLU A 80 24.42 12.04 -6.51
N SER A 81 23.72 11.73 -7.62
CA SER A 81 22.69 12.63 -8.18
C SER A 81 21.50 12.73 -7.25
N LEU A 82 21.04 11.62 -6.67
CA LEU A 82 19.95 11.60 -5.71
C LEU A 82 20.34 12.30 -4.39
N ASN A 83 21.61 12.15 -3.98
CA ASN A 83 22.12 12.86 -2.81
C ASN A 83 22.09 14.38 -2.99
N LYS A 84 22.48 14.88 -4.16
CA LYS A 84 22.42 16.31 -4.49
C LYS A 84 20.97 16.84 -4.52
N GLU A 85 20.02 16.01 -4.89
CA GLU A 85 18.59 16.36 -4.91
C GLU A 85 17.97 16.37 -3.52
N LYS A 86 18.24 15.33 -2.72
CA LYS A 86 17.56 15.09 -1.44
C LYS A 86 18.28 15.65 -0.23
N PHE A 87 19.60 15.75 -0.27
CA PHE A 87 20.42 16.29 0.81
C PHE A 87 21.08 17.58 0.36
N THR A 88 20.48 18.72 0.73
CA THR A 88 20.90 20.05 0.28
C THR A 88 21.37 20.92 1.44
N GLU A 89 22.17 21.94 1.16
CA GLU A 89 22.45 22.99 2.12
C GLU A 89 21.32 24.01 2.16
N LEU A 90 20.82 24.32 3.34
CA LEU A 90 19.80 25.37 3.51
C LEU A 90 20.48 26.67 3.91
N THR A 91 20.27 27.72 3.11
CA THR A 91 20.72 29.07 3.42
C THR A 91 19.52 30.02 3.46
N ILE A 92 19.35 30.73 4.57
CA ILE A 92 18.28 31.71 4.77
C ILE A 92 18.93 33.02 5.18
N ASP A 93 18.58 34.09 4.47
CA ASP A 93 19.13 35.46 4.68
C ASP A 93 20.67 35.49 4.72
N GLY A 94 21.32 34.70 3.86
CA GLY A 94 22.77 34.61 3.73
C GLY A 94 23.46 33.78 4.84
N LYS A 95 22.69 33.20 5.81
CA LYS A 95 23.20 32.36 6.86
C LYS A 95 22.95 30.89 6.53
N SER A 96 24.03 30.08 6.48
CA SER A 96 23.87 28.62 6.36
C SER A 96 23.25 28.05 7.65
N LEU A 97 22.19 27.29 7.48
CA LEU A 97 21.55 26.49 8.53
C LEU A 97 22.01 25.03 8.49
N GLY A 98 22.94 24.71 7.59
CA GLY A 98 23.51 23.40 7.43
C GLY A 98 22.74 22.50 6.49
N LYS A 99 23.12 21.23 6.51
CA LYS A 99 22.55 20.18 5.67
C LYS A 99 21.14 19.84 6.10
N ILE A 100 20.24 19.80 5.12
CA ILE A 100 18.88 19.34 5.31
C ILE A 100 18.57 18.14 4.41
N TYR A 101 17.61 17.31 4.83
CA TYR A 101 16.98 16.29 4.03
C TYR A 101 15.61 16.75 3.56
N ARG A 102 15.39 16.71 2.25
CA ARG A 102 14.11 17.00 1.59
C ARG A 102 13.26 15.73 1.55
N THR A 103 12.19 15.70 2.36
CA THR A 103 11.43 14.45 2.59
C THR A 103 10.51 14.08 1.44
N GLY A 104 10.09 15.06 0.62
CA GLY A 104 8.99 14.92 -0.33
C GLY A 104 7.61 14.92 0.33
N ASP A 105 7.53 15.06 1.66
CA ASP A 105 6.28 15.17 2.40
C ASP A 105 5.83 16.64 2.46
N LEU A 106 4.53 16.89 2.32
CA LEU A 106 3.92 18.20 2.50
C LEU A 106 3.40 18.35 3.93
N GLY A 107 3.59 19.54 4.48
CA GLY A 107 3.05 19.90 5.79
C GLY A 107 2.92 21.39 5.97
N ARG A 108 2.40 21.78 7.12
CA ARG A 108 2.35 23.18 7.56
C ARG A 108 2.48 23.29 9.08
N TRP A 109 3.04 24.40 9.53
CA TRP A 109 3.02 24.76 10.94
C TRP A 109 1.62 25.18 11.38
N LEU A 110 1.18 24.67 12.51
CA LEU A 110 0.00 25.13 13.21
C LEU A 110 0.39 26.24 14.23
N GLU A 111 -0.60 27.02 14.67
CA GLU A 111 -0.39 28.14 15.61
C GLU A 111 0.20 27.69 16.96
N ASP A 112 -0.07 26.45 17.37
CA ASP A 112 0.44 25.84 18.61
C ASP A 112 1.86 25.24 18.47
N GLY A 113 2.47 25.41 17.30
CA GLY A 113 3.81 24.91 16.98
C GLY A 113 3.86 23.41 16.68
N ARG A 114 2.73 22.75 16.50
CA ARG A 114 2.66 21.40 15.92
C ARG A 114 2.69 21.47 14.39
N ILE A 115 2.97 20.34 13.75
CA ILE A 115 3.00 20.22 12.30
C ILE A 115 1.82 19.33 11.86
N GLU A 116 1.06 19.82 10.89
CA GLU A 116 0.04 19.04 10.19
C GLU A 116 0.67 18.43 8.92
N TYR A 117 0.50 17.12 8.76
CA TYR A 117 0.90 16.39 7.55
C TYR A 117 -0.19 16.49 6.49
N LEU A 118 0.17 16.86 5.26
CA LEU A 118 -0.77 17.11 4.16
C LEU A 118 -0.65 16.11 3.01
N GLY A 119 0.23 15.11 3.13
CA GLY A 119 0.47 14.13 2.08
C GLY A 119 1.86 14.24 1.47
N ARG A 120 2.04 13.73 0.25
CA ARG A 120 3.32 13.75 -0.47
C ARG A 120 3.27 14.59 -1.74
N VAL A 121 4.43 15.13 -2.10
CA VAL A 121 4.64 15.80 -3.42
C VAL A 121 4.81 14.75 -4.52
N ASP A 122 5.45 13.64 -4.19
CA ASP A 122 5.74 12.52 -5.09
C ASP A 122 4.71 11.40 -4.94
N GLU A 123 4.92 10.31 -5.66
CA GLU A 123 4.02 9.16 -5.72
C GLU A 123 4.39 8.04 -4.73
N GLN A 124 5.39 8.28 -3.89
CA GLN A 124 5.79 7.32 -2.88
C GLN A 124 4.66 7.02 -1.92
N VAL A 125 4.46 5.76 -1.59
CA VAL A 125 3.37 5.31 -0.74
C VAL A 125 3.88 4.49 0.44
N LYS A 126 3.15 4.52 1.55
CA LYS A 126 3.37 3.62 2.68
C LYS A 126 2.25 2.59 2.72
N ILE A 127 2.59 1.32 2.53
CA ILE A 127 1.65 0.19 2.56
C ILE A 127 2.12 -0.80 3.61
N ARG A 128 1.30 -1.04 4.63
CA ARG A 128 1.63 -1.96 5.75
C ARG A 128 2.98 -1.65 6.42
N GLY A 129 3.35 -0.36 6.50
CA GLY A 129 4.62 0.10 7.06
C GLY A 129 5.81 0.11 6.09
N TYR A 130 5.68 -0.50 4.92
CA TYR A 130 6.73 -0.48 3.90
C TYR A 130 6.65 0.78 3.05
N ARG A 131 7.80 1.41 2.81
CA ARG A 131 7.96 2.55 1.92
C ARG A 131 8.20 2.04 0.51
N ILE A 132 7.29 2.34 -0.41
CA ILE A 132 7.29 1.81 -1.76
C ILE A 132 7.35 2.97 -2.75
N GLU A 133 8.26 2.87 -3.71
CA GLU A 133 8.39 3.75 -4.86
C GLU A 133 7.67 3.10 -6.06
N PRO A 134 6.47 3.54 -6.46
CA PRO A 134 5.78 2.96 -7.61
C PRO A 134 6.61 3.01 -8.90
N GLY A 135 7.39 4.09 -9.08
CA GLY A 135 8.28 4.24 -10.23
C GLY A 135 9.37 3.17 -10.35
N GLU A 136 9.83 2.60 -9.23
CA GLU A 136 10.79 1.47 -9.27
C GLU A 136 10.14 0.23 -9.89
N ILE A 137 8.90 -0.06 -9.49
CA ILE A 137 8.12 -1.19 -10.02
C ILE A 137 7.83 -0.96 -11.50
N GLU A 138 7.38 0.24 -11.87
CA GLU A 138 7.10 0.63 -13.26
C GLU A 138 8.32 0.47 -14.17
N ASN A 139 9.46 0.99 -13.75
CA ASN A 139 10.71 0.90 -14.51
C ASN A 139 11.14 -0.57 -14.71
N LEU A 140 10.97 -1.40 -13.69
CA LEU A 140 11.29 -2.83 -13.79
C LEU A 140 10.39 -3.54 -14.81
N ILE A 141 9.10 -3.22 -14.82
CA ILE A 141 8.14 -3.80 -15.76
C ILE A 141 8.42 -3.32 -17.19
N LEU A 142 8.68 -2.03 -17.40
CA LEU A 142 9.04 -1.49 -18.70
C LEU A 142 10.31 -2.15 -19.28
N ALA A 143 11.30 -2.39 -18.41
CA ALA A 143 12.53 -3.07 -18.80
C ALA A 143 12.31 -4.54 -19.23
N SER A 144 11.21 -5.16 -18.85
CA SER A 144 10.89 -6.54 -19.27
C SER A 144 10.42 -6.62 -20.73
N GLY A 145 9.92 -5.52 -21.31
CA GLY A 145 9.29 -5.51 -22.64
C GLY A 145 7.91 -6.16 -22.70
N LEU A 146 7.31 -6.53 -21.56
CA LEU A 146 5.99 -7.16 -21.50
C LEU A 146 4.86 -6.17 -21.80
N VAL A 147 5.05 -4.89 -21.51
CA VAL A 147 4.05 -3.84 -21.67
C VAL A 147 4.62 -2.65 -22.44
N LYS A 148 3.73 -1.89 -23.10
CA LYS A 148 4.08 -0.60 -23.72
C LYS A 148 4.10 0.53 -22.71
N GLU A 149 3.09 0.55 -21.86
CA GLU A 149 2.91 1.56 -20.81
C GLU A 149 2.46 0.87 -19.54
N VAL A 150 2.85 1.45 -18.42
CA VAL A 150 2.45 0.96 -17.09
C VAL A 150 2.34 2.11 -16.11
N ALA A 151 1.39 2.01 -15.20
CA ALA A 151 1.27 2.86 -14.03
C ALA A 151 0.96 2.00 -12.81
N VAL A 152 1.61 2.27 -11.69
CA VAL A 152 1.34 1.63 -10.41
C VAL A 152 0.88 2.69 -9.43
N ILE A 153 -0.26 2.48 -8.79
CA ILE A 153 -0.78 3.39 -7.75
C ILE A 153 -1.14 2.63 -6.48
N ALA A 154 -1.21 3.36 -5.37
CA ALA A 154 -1.86 2.85 -4.18
C ALA A 154 -3.36 3.13 -4.24
N GLY A 155 -4.16 2.11 -4.08
CA GLY A 155 -5.61 2.21 -3.97
C GLY A 155 -6.12 1.64 -2.65
N PRO A 156 -7.41 1.87 -2.32
CA PRO A 156 -7.99 1.36 -1.09
C PRO A 156 -7.99 -0.17 -1.05
N ASP A 157 -7.65 -0.71 0.12
CA ASP A 157 -7.80 -2.12 0.41
C ASP A 157 -9.15 -2.34 1.13
N PRO A 158 -9.99 -3.31 0.73
CA PRO A 158 -11.26 -3.60 1.39
C PRO A 158 -11.15 -3.89 2.90
N GLU A 159 -10.00 -4.37 3.36
CA GLU A 159 -9.72 -4.60 4.78
C GLU A 159 -9.29 -3.35 5.55
N GLY A 160 -9.14 -2.25 4.86
CA GLY A 160 -8.61 -1.00 5.37
C GLY A 160 -7.13 -0.81 5.04
N GLY A 161 -6.73 0.45 4.85
CA GLY A 161 -5.40 0.80 4.39
C GLY A 161 -5.29 0.88 2.88
N LEU A 162 -4.07 0.63 2.37
CA LEU A 162 -3.72 0.77 0.96
C LEU A 162 -3.13 -0.53 0.41
N ARG A 163 -3.33 -0.76 -0.89
CA ARG A 163 -2.70 -1.81 -1.69
C ARG A 163 -2.21 -1.29 -3.03
N LEU A 164 -1.26 -1.98 -3.66
CA LEU A 164 -0.80 -1.64 -5.01
C LEU A 164 -1.75 -2.17 -6.07
N ILE A 165 -2.03 -1.31 -7.07
CA ILE A 165 -2.83 -1.61 -8.26
C ILE A 165 -1.98 -1.23 -9.46
N GLY A 166 -1.80 -2.17 -10.40
CA GLY A 166 -1.13 -1.94 -11.67
C GLY A 166 -2.13 -1.68 -12.80
N TYR A 167 -1.80 -0.73 -13.65
CA TYR A 167 -2.49 -0.43 -14.90
C TYR A 167 -1.50 -0.61 -16.03
N MET A 168 -1.89 -1.29 -17.09
CA MET A 168 -0.98 -1.60 -18.18
C MET A 168 -1.62 -1.45 -19.55
N VAL A 169 -0.81 -1.09 -20.52
CA VAL A 169 -1.11 -1.26 -21.95
C VAL A 169 -0.26 -2.41 -22.45
N SER A 170 -0.87 -3.55 -22.74
CA SER A 170 -0.13 -4.75 -23.11
C SER A 170 0.55 -4.60 -24.48
N GLN A 171 1.66 -5.30 -24.70
CA GLN A 171 2.35 -5.29 -25.98
C GLN A 171 1.95 -6.48 -26.84
N ASN A 172 1.76 -7.66 -26.23
CA ASN A 172 1.51 -8.93 -26.92
C ASN A 172 0.45 -9.78 -26.21
N LYS A 173 -0.66 -9.17 -25.72
CA LYS A 173 -1.68 -9.83 -24.90
C LYS A 173 -1.10 -10.42 -23.60
N THR A 174 -0.11 -9.75 -23.03
CA THR A 174 0.45 -10.06 -21.71
C THR A 174 -0.66 -9.93 -20.65
N ASP A 175 -0.81 -10.94 -19.81
CA ASP A 175 -1.75 -10.88 -18.70
C ASP A 175 -1.07 -10.42 -17.39
N GLY A 176 -1.90 -10.06 -16.42
CA GLY A 176 -1.40 -9.61 -15.11
C GLY A 176 -0.61 -10.68 -14.35
N ASN A 177 -0.86 -11.97 -14.60
CA ASN A 177 -0.16 -13.08 -13.94
C ASN A 177 1.27 -13.21 -14.45
N GLU A 178 1.50 -12.96 -15.75
CA GLU A 178 2.84 -12.96 -16.33
C GLU A 178 3.71 -11.84 -15.72
N ILE A 179 3.15 -10.63 -15.58
CA ILE A 179 3.81 -9.51 -14.91
C ILE A 179 4.07 -9.83 -13.44
N LYS A 180 3.09 -10.38 -12.73
CA LYS A 180 3.21 -10.79 -11.33
C LYS A 180 4.35 -11.80 -11.15
N ASN A 181 4.42 -12.83 -11.99
CA ASN A 181 5.50 -13.81 -11.96
C ASN A 181 6.87 -13.19 -12.25
N TYR A 182 6.95 -12.27 -13.21
CA TYR A 182 8.19 -11.54 -13.51
C TYR A 182 8.68 -10.72 -12.32
N LEU A 183 7.76 -10.02 -11.64
CA LEU A 183 8.08 -9.19 -10.48
C LEU A 183 8.43 -10.01 -9.25
N SER A 184 7.69 -11.09 -8.96
CA SER A 184 7.90 -11.94 -7.77
C SER A 184 9.29 -12.58 -7.71
N ASN A 185 9.96 -12.73 -8.85
CA ASN A 185 11.34 -13.21 -8.93
C ASN A 185 12.39 -12.12 -8.68
N ARG A 186 11.98 -10.84 -8.53
CA ARG A 186 12.89 -9.67 -8.50
C ARG A 186 12.62 -8.70 -7.38
N LEU A 187 11.41 -8.67 -6.86
CA LEU A 187 10.96 -7.76 -5.81
C LEU A 187 10.38 -8.54 -4.63
N PRO A 188 10.46 -7.97 -3.43
CA PRO A 188 9.73 -8.47 -2.27
C PRO A 188 8.21 -8.50 -2.54
N GLU A 189 7.48 -9.43 -1.94
CA GLU A 189 6.05 -9.62 -2.14
C GLU A 189 5.22 -8.34 -1.93
N TYR A 190 5.58 -7.52 -0.94
CA TYR A 190 4.87 -6.27 -0.64
C TYR A 190 5.00 -5.19 -1.73
N MET A 191 5.95 -5.33 -2.67
CA MET A 191 6.14 -4.45 -3.83
C MET A 191 5.45 -4.98 -5.10
N VAL A 192 4.87 -6.18 -5.07
CA VAL A 192 4.22 -6.79 -6.23
C VAL A 192 2.73 -6.43 -6.24
N PRO A 193 2.24 -5.64 -7.24
CA PRO A 193 0.82 -5.38 -7.37
C PRO A 193 0.03 -6.68 -7.55
N GLN A 194 -1.00 -6.85 -6.74
CA GLN A 194 -1.85 -8.05 -6.79
C GLN A 194 -2.95 -7.94 -7.85
N PHE A 195 -3.28 -6.72 -8.26
CA PHE A 195 -4.34 -6.42 -9.20
C PHE A 195 -3.81 -5.67 -10.40
N TRP A 196 -4.23 -6.10 -11.58
CA TRP A 196 -3.84 -5.52 -12.85
C TRP A 196 -5.07 -5.17 -13.68
N ILE A 197 -5.07 -3.98 -14.24
CA ILE A 197 -6.13 -3.48 -15.13
C ILE A 197 -5.48 -3.21 -16.48
N GLU A 198 -5.93 -3.94 -17.49
CA GLU A 198 -5.52 -3.70 -18.87
C GLU A 198 -6.34 -2.53 -19.42
N MET A 199 -5.66 -1.63 -20.12
CA MET A 199 -6.24 -0.45 -20.74
C MET A 199 -5.78 -0.34 -22.20
N GLU A 200 -6.60 0.28 -23.05
CA GLU A 200 -6.19 0.57 -24.42
C GLU A 200 -5.10 1.66 -24.47
N ALA A 201 -5.18 2.65 -23.57
CA ALA A 201 -4.19 3.70 -23.37
C ALA A 201 -4.28 4.23 -21.95
N LEU A 202 -3.16 4.65 -21.36
CA LEU A 202 -3.16 5.35 -20.08
C LEU A 202 -3.59 6.81 -20.27
N PRO A 203 -4.41 7.37 -19.35
CA PRO A 203 -4.81 8.78 -19.43
C PRO A 203 -3.60 9.69 -19.21
N LEU A 204 -3.49 10.74 -20.03
CA LEU A 204 -2.40 11.69 -19.94
C LEU A 204 -2.88 13.04 -19.44
N THR A 205 -2.00 13.76 -18.77
CA THR A 205 -2.15 15.20 -18.47
C THR A 205 -1.90 16.02 -19.75
N PRO A 206 -2.29 17.32 -19.79
CA PRO A 206 -1.96 18.19 -20.91
C PRO A 206 -0.45 18.28 -21.24
N ASN A 207 0.40 17.98 -20.26
CA ASN A 207 1.86 18.00 -20.41
C ASN A 207 2.43 16.62 -20.82
N GLY A 208 1.60 15.66 -21.22
CA GLY A 208 2.02 14.33 -21.68
C GLY A 208 2.47 13.35 -20.58
N LYS A 209 2.28 13.68 -19.31
CA LYS A 209 2.54 12.75 -18.18
C LYS A 209 1.30 11.90 -17.89
N ILE A 210 1.47 10.70 -17.34
CA ILE A 210 0.36 9.85 -16.92
C ILE A 210 -0.49 10.58 -15.87
N ASN A 211 -1.78 10.70 -16.13
CA ASN A 211 -2.75 11.27 -15.19
C ASN A 211 -3.28 10.18 -14.25
N ARG A 212 -2.54 9.88 -13.19
CA ARG A 212 -2.91 8.83 -12.23
C ARG A 212 -4.25 9.06 -11.53
N LYS A 213 -4.69 10.32 -11.42
CA LYS A 213 -6.00 10.66 -10.82
C LYS A 213 -7.18 10.29 -11.71
N ALA A 214 -6.94 10.17 -13.02
CA ALA A 214 -7.95 9.78 -14.00
C ALA A 214 -7.97 8.26 -14.26
N LEU A 215 -7.09 7.49 -13.61
CA LEU A 215 -7.14 6.03 -13.69
C LEU A 215 -8.43 5.53 -13.03
N PRO A 216 -9.12 4.54 -13.64
CA PRO A 216 -10.35 4.00 -13.08
C PRO A 216 -10.10 3.38 -11.71
N ALA A 217 -11.03 3.56 -10.79
CA ALA A 217 -10.99 2.84 -9.53
C ALA A 217 -11.04 1.33 -9.79
N LEU A 218 -10.31 0.55 -9.00
CA LEU A 218 -10.41 -0.90 -9.07
C LEU A 218 -11.81 -1.33 -8.65
N ASP A 219 -12.65 -1.61 -9.61
CA ASP A 219 -13.92 -2.26 -9.36
C ASP A 219 -13.72 -3.77 -9.38
N VAL A 220 -13.48 -4.35 -8.20
CA VAL A 220 -13.28 -5.80 -8.04
C VAL A 220 -14.51 -6.61 -8.49
N THR A 221 -15.63 -5.94 -8.79
CA THR A 221 -16.87 -6.60 -9.24
C THR A 221 -16.96 -6.71 -10.76
N LEU A 222 -16.33 -5.81 -11.52
CA LEU A 222 -16.45 -5.77 -12.98
C LEU A 222 -15.72 -6.89 -13.73
N GLY A 223 -14.59 -7.39 -13.20
CA GLY A 223 -13.85 -8.52 -13.81
C GLY A 223 -14.51 -9.88 -13.63
N LYS A 224 -15.55 -9.98 -12.78
CA LYS A 224 -16.14 -11.25 -12.32
C LYS A 224 -17.40 -11.69 -13.04
N GLN A 225 -18.05 -10.82 -13.81
CA GLN A 225 -19.32 -11.20 -14.42
C GLN A 225 -19.19 -12.13 -15.64
N ALA A 226 -18.02 -12.16 -16.27
CA ALA A 226 -17.82 -12.98 -17.49
C ALA A 226 -17.69 -14.49 -17.21
N ASN A 227 -17.21 -14.90 -16.01
CA ASN A 227 -16.93 -16.30 -15.68
C ASN A 227 -17.53 -16.76 -14.33
N TYR A 228 -18.51 -16.05 -13.79
CA TYR A 228 -19.14 -16.48 -12.53
C TYR A 228 -19.88 -17.80 -12.71
N VAL A 229 -19.43 -18.81 -11.98
CA VAL A 229 -20.14 -20.09 -11.84
C VAL A 229 -20.66 -20.19 -10.42
N ALA A 230 -21.98 -20.30 -10.28
CA ALA A 230 -22.63 -20.41 -8.98
C ALA A 230 -22.27 -21.74 -8.28
N PRO A 231 -22.32 -21.80 -6.94
CA PRO A 231 -22.19 -23.04 -6.20
C PRO A 231 -23.19 -24.10 -6.68
N ARG A 232 -22.70 -25.32 -6.83
CA ARG A 232 -23.43 -26.46 -7.42
C ARG A 232 -24.05 -27.40 -6.38
N ASN A 233 -23.60 -27.27 -5.14
CA ASN A 233 -24.04 -28.09 -4.00
C ASN A 233 -23.92 -27.31 -2.66
N GLU A 234 -24.46 -27.89 -1.58
CA GLU A 234 -24.49 -27.26 -0.26
C GLU A 234 -23.08 -26.98 0.31
N THR A 235 -22.10 -27.84 0.01
CA THR A 235 -20.71 -27.65 0.46
C THR A 235 -20.10 -26.42 -0.22
N GLU A 236 -20.26 -26.30 -1.55
CA GLU A 236 -19.76 -25.15 -2.31
C GLU A 236 -20.51 -23.87 -1.91
N GLN A 237 -21.81 -23.93 -1.64
CA GLN A 237 -22.57 -22.80 -1.17
C GLN A 237 -22.03 -22.27 0.14
N LYS A 238 -21.82 -23.15 1.12
CA LYS A 238 -21.28 -22.79 2.43
C LYS A 238 -19.84 -22.24 2.34
N LEU A 239 -19.01 -22.84 1.47
CA LEU A 239 -17.68 -22.31 1.18
C LEU A 239 -17.75 -20.92 0.57
N ALA A 240 -18.64 -20.69 -0.41
CA ALA A 240 -18.80 -19.40 -1.06
C ALA A 240 -19.24 -18.30 -0.07
N GLU A 241 -20.13 -18.62 0.87
CA GLU A 241 -20.54 -17.70 1.94
C GLU A 241 -19.38 -17.34 2.87
N ILE A 242 -18.57 -18.34 3.28
CA ILE A 242 -17.38 -18.10 4.11
C ILE A 242 -16.37 -17.21 3.37
N TRP A 243 -16.09 -17.52 2.10
CA TRP A 243 -15.17 -16.74 1.27
C TRP A 243 -15.68 -15.30 1.07
N ALA A 244 -16.95 -15.12 0.72
CA ALA A 244 -17.59 -13.82 0.55
C ALA A 244 -17.50 -12.96 1.82
N SER A 245 -17.75 -13.58 2.98
CA SER A 245 -17.64 -12.93 4.28
C SER A 245 -16.22 -12.47 4.58
N ILE A 246 -15.21 -13.30 4.35
CA ILE A 246 -13.80 -12.99 4.63
C ILE A 246 -13.24 -11.96 3.65
N LEU A 247 -13.58 -12.10 2.36
CA LEU A 247 -13.13 -11.19 1.30
C LEU A 247 -14.00 -9.93 1.19
N LYS A 248 -15.08 -9.83 1.98
CA LYS A 248 -16.07 -8.74 1.94
C LYS A 248 -16.63 -8.51 0.53
N LEU A 249 -16.95 -9.60 -0.14
CA LEU A 249 -17.54 -9.61 -1.47
C LEU A 249 -19.02 -9.95 -1.39
N GLU A 250 -19.81 -9.48 -2.35
CA GLU A 250 -21.24 -9.82 -2.44
C GLU A 250 -21.44 -11.29 -2.79
N LYS A 251 -20.61 -11.83 -3.68
CA LYS A 251 -20.65 -13.24 -4.12
C LYS A 251 -19.28 -13.70 -4.61
N VAL A 252 -19.05 -15.01 -4.57
CA VAL A 252 -17.82 -15.67 -5.04
C VAL A 252 -18.22 -16.87 -5.89
N GLY A 253 -17.63 -17.01 -7.08
CA GLY A 253 -17.82 -18.15 -7.97
C GLY A 253 -16.97 -19.35 -7.55
N VAL A 254 -17.37 -20.57 -7.95
CA VAL A 254 -16.67 -21.80 -7.53
C VAL A 254 -15.25 -21.93 -8.10
N PHE A 255 -14.98 -21.29 -9.23
CA PHE A 255 -13.66 -21.30 -9.87
C PHE A 255 -12.87 -20.02 -9.63
N ASP A 256 -13.40 -19.09 -8.84
CA ASP A 256 -12.68 -17.87 -8.49
C ASP A 256 -11.47 -18.22 -7.62
N ASN A 257 -10.31 -17.68 -7.98
CA ASN A 257 -9.09 -17.86 -7.20
C ASN A 257 -9.06 -16.90 -6.00
N PHE A 258 -8.87 -17.47 -4.80
CA PHE A 258 -8.84 -16.72 -3.54
C PHE A 258 -7.87 -15.52 -3.57
N PHE A 259 -6.67 -15.75 -4.09
CA PHE A 259 -5.63 -14.72 -4.12
C PHE A 259 -5.92 -13.64 -5.17
N GLU A 260 -6.53 -14.01 -6.30
CA GLU A 260 -6.98 -13.07 -7.33
C GLU A 260 -8.18 -12.23 -6.87
N LEU A 261 -8.97 -12.76 -5.94
CA LEU A 261 -10.06 -12.05 -5.28
C LEU A 261 -9.60 -11.05 -4.21
N GLY A 262 -8.29 -10.97 -3.94
CA GLY A 262 -7.70 -10.11 -2.91
C GLY A 262 -7.31 -10.83 -1.63
N GLY A 263 -7.41 -12.14 -1.61
CA GLY A 263 -6.89 -12.95 -0.51
C GLY A 263 -5.38 -12.80 -0.37
N HIS A 264 -4.90 -12.77 0.86
CA HIS A 264 -3.48 -12.75 1.22
C HIS A 264 -3.23 -13.66 2.42
N SER A 265 -1.97 -13.84 2.82
CA SER A 265 -1.58 -14.83 3.83
C SER A 265 -2.38 -14.75 5.14
N LEU A 266 -2.67 -13.54 5.64
CA LEU A 266 -3.45 -13.38 6.87
C LEU A 266 -4.93 -13.78 6.67
N LEU A 267 -5.52 -13.42 5.52
CA LEU A 267 -6.88 -13.83 5.18
C LEU A 267 -6.97 -15.32 4.89
N ALA A 268 -5.93 -15.90 4.29
CA ALA A 268 -5.84 -17.34 4.05
C ALA A 268 -5.88 -18.14 5.36
N LEU A 269 -5.15 -17.69 6.40
CA LEU A 269 -5.22 -18.28 7.74
C LEU A 269 -6.62 -18.18 8.35
N ARG A 270 -7.29 -17.04 8.21
CA ARG A 270 -8.67 -16.85 8.68
C ARG A 270 -9.64 -17.72 7.92
N LEU A 271 -9.45 -17.85 6.60
CA LEU A 271 -10.28 -18.68 5.75
C LEU A 271 -10.17 -20.15 6.14
N VAL A 272 -8.95 -20.67 6.27
CA VAL A 272 -8.68 -22.04 6.70
C VAL A 272 -9.31 -22.32 8.07
N SER A 273 -9.13 -21.41 9.04
CA SER A 273 -9.74 -21.53 10.36
C SER A 273 -11.28 -21.55 10.31
N ALA A 274 -11.89 -20.68 9.50
CA ALA A 274 -13.35 -20.62 9.35
C ALA A 274 -13.90 -21.88 8.67
N ILE A 275 -13.21 -22.40 7.64
CA ILE A 275 -13.57 -23.66 6.98
C ILE A 275 -13.49 -24.80 7.97
N ASN A 276 -12.38 -24.96 8.69
CA ASN A 276 -12.19 -26.03 9.65
C ASN A 276 -13.26 -26.03 10.75
N ASN A 277 -13.60 -24.85 11.27
CA ASN A 277 -14.68 -24.73 12.25
C ASN A 277 -16.06 -25.06 11.67
N SER A 278 -16.32 -24.71 10.39
CA SER A 278 -17.65 -24.90 9.78
C SER A 278 -17.90 -26.30 9.26
N PHE A 279 -16.85 -26.99 8.86
CA PHE A 279 -16.92 -28.35 8.28
C PHE A 279 -16.35 -29.45 9.18
N ASN A 280 -15.86 -29.09 10.38
CA ASN A 280 -15.15 -29.98 11.29
C ASN A 280 -14.02 -30.73 10.56
N SER A 281 -13.20 -30.00 9.81
CA SER A 281 -12.12 -30.50 8.96
C SER A 281 -10.75 -30.05 9.49
N GLU A 282 -9.70 -30.62 8.95
CA GLU A 282 -8.30 -30.28 9.25
C GLU A 282 -7.58 -29.79 7.97
N LEU A 283 -8.21 -28.85 7.24
CA LEU A 283 -7.61 -28.23 6.07
C LEU A 283 -6.34 -27.46 6.48
N GLU A 284 -5.25 -27.70 5.77
CA GLU A 284 -3.99 -26.98 5.96
C GLU A 284 -3.87 -25.76 5.04
N LEU A 285 -3.09 -24.76 5.47
CA LEU A 285 -2.84 -23.56 4.68
C LEU A 285 -2.23 -23.87 3.30
N MET A 286 -1.34 -24.85 3.24
CA MET A 286 -0.70 -25.29 2.00
C MET A 286 -1.69 -25.90 1.01
N GLU A 287 -2.76 -26.50 1.47
CA GLU A 287 -3.81 -27.04 0.60
C GLU A 287 -4.62 -25.92 -0.05
N LEU A 288 -4.91 -24.83 0.69
CA LEU A 288 -5.53 -23.64 0.10
C LEU A 288 -4.61 -22.95 -0.93
N VAL A 289 -3.30 -22.90 -0.66
CA VAL A 289 -2.33 -22.35 -1.62
C VAL A 289 -2.26 -23.20 -2.89
N SER A 290 -2.31 -24.52 -2.76
CA SER A 290 -2.24 -25.45 -3.89
C SER A 290 -3.56 -25.52 -4.68
N HIS A 291 -4.70 -25.29 -4.01
CA HIS A 291 -6.05 -25.37 -4.58
C HIS A 291 -6.85 -24.10 -4.19
N PRO A 292 -6.51 -22.92 -4.74
CA PRO A 292 -7.04 -21.65 -4.26
C PRO A 292 -8.44 -21.32 -4.81
N THR A 293 -9.28 -22.32 -5.02
CA THR A 293 -10.66 -22.20 -5.53
C THR A 293 -11.64 -22.97 -4.66
N ILE A 294 -12.91 -22.58 -4.65
CA ILE A 294 -13.96 -23.31 -3.94
C ILE A 294 -14.09 -24.74 -4.48
N ASP A 295 -14.01 -24.91 -5.80
CA ASP A 295 -14.02 -26.22 -6.45
C ASP A 295 -12.90 -27.13 -5.93
N GLY A 296 -11.67 -26.62 -5.86
CA GLY A 296 -10.52 -27.36 -5.35
C GLY A 296 -10.64 -27.75 -3.88
N ILE A 297 -11.12 -26.84 -3.03
CA ILE A 297 -11.31 -27.11 -1.59
C ILE A 297 -12.49 -28.05 -1.34
N SER A 298 -13.61 -27.89 -2.06
CA SER A 298 -14.79 -28.75 -1.89
C SER A 298 -14.47 -30.22 -2.21
N GLY A 299 -13.64 -30.47 -3.24
CA GLY A 299 -13.16 -31.80 -3.59
C GLY A 299 -12.34 -32.45 -2.46
N LYS A 300 -11.53 -31.68 -1.76
CA LYS A 300 -10.74 -32.14 -0.60
C LYS A 300 -11.60 -32.48 0.61
N LEU A 301 -12.56 -31.61 0.95
CA LEU A 301 -13.48 -31.86 2.07
C LEU A 301 -14.34 -33.11 1.85
N SER A 302 -14.71 -33.39 0.60
CA SER A 302 -15.47 -34.58 0.24
C SER A 302 -14.67 -35.87 0.37
N SER A 303 -13.36 -35.86 0.08
CA SER A 303 -12.49 -37.04 0.21
C SER A 303 -12.16 -37.38 1.65
N ASN A 304 -12.09 -36.42 2.57
CA ASN A 304 -11.82 -36.65 3.99
C ASN A 304 -13.04 -37.23 4.75
N ASN A 305 -14.26 -36.93 4.32
CA ASN A 305 -15.48 -37.50 4.90
C ASN A 305 -15.74 -38.95 4.48
N GLY A 306 -15.04 -39.45 3.45
CA GLY A 306 -15.17 -40.86 2.97
C GLY A 306 -14.27 -41.88 3.69
N SER A 307 -13.28 -41.44 4.50
CA SER A 307 -12.32 -42.33 5.15
C SER A 307 -12.61 -42.63 6.64
N SER A 308 -13.71 -42.09 7.18
CA SER A 308 -14.14 -42.37 8.58
C SER A 308 -15.31 -43.33 8.70
N ALA A 309 -15.67 -44.08 7.63
CA ALA A 309 -16.69 -45.10 7.62
C ALA A 309 -16.09 -46.43 7.10
N SER A 310 -15.21 -47.06 7.89
CA SER A 310 -14.85 -48.48 7.75
C SER A 310 -14.28 -49.00 9.07
#